data_b6fba9885e7c495e61850bd15b4ebf1f
#
_entry.id   b6fba9885e7c495e61850bd15b4ebf1f
#
_cell.length_a   1.000
_cell.length_b   1.000
_cell.length_c   1.000
_cell.angle_alpha   90.00
_cell.angle_beta   90.00
_cell.angle_gamma   90.00
#
_symmetry.space_group_name_H-M   'P 1'
#
loop_
_entity.id
_entity.type
_entity.pdbx_description
1 polymer ?
#
loop_
_entity_poly.entity_id
_entity_poly.type
_entity_poly.pdbx_seq_one_letter_code
_entity_poly.pdbx_strand_id
1 'polypeptide(L)'
;SIGGTFAAIKPVGTRVDNVIVKFPIAMKCAFGENPKRCYQKQGISSRMTNAAKIREALNKAKVYKAKIEAAGDDASKLPAYDQKSEALIPVLNHEIPLKAHAHQANDIFTAIRIAKEFGVGLTLEHVTEGHMIVDELAKENLPLAVGPTFGHASKFELQNKTWETPGILAKAGC
;
A
#
# COMPACT_ATOMS: atom_id res chain seq x y z
N SER A 1 3.40 4.39 6.20
CA SER A 1 2.11 4.69 6.85
C SER A 1 0.97 4.00 6.12
N ILE A 2 -0.07 3.63 6.84
CA ILE A 2 -1.35 3.19 6.28
C ILE A 2 -2.24 4.43 6.14
N GLY A 3 -2.85 4.58 4.96
CA GLY A 3 -3.76 5.68 4.63
C GLY A 3 -5.22 5.26 4.78
N GLY A 4 -6.01 5.47 3.74
CA GLY A 4 -7.41 5.06 3.69
C GLY A 4 -7.67 3.99 2.64
N THR A 5 -8.91 3.56 2.56
CA THR A 5 -9.41 2.64 1.53
C THR A 5 -9.69 3.38 0.22
N PHE A 6 -9.46 2.69 -0.89
CA PHE A 6 -9.82 3.18 -2.22
C PHE A 6 -11.22 2.73 -2.62
N ALA A 7 -11.88 3.55 -3.42
CA ALA A 7 -13.09 3.21 -4.15
C ALA A 7 -12.84 3.32 -5.66
N ALA A 8 -13.48 2.45 -6.43
CA ALA A 8 -13.62 2.64 -7.86
C ALA A 8 -14.87 3.47 -8.13
N ILE A 9 -14.74 4.54 -8.92
CA ILE A 9 -15.84 5.42 -9.25
C ILE A 9 -15.94 5.64 -10.76
N LYS A 10 -17.14 5.92 -11.25
CA LYS A 10 -17.36 6.58 -12.54
C LYS A 10 -17.63 8.05 -12.28
N PRO A 11 -16.79 9.00 -12.71
CA PRO A 11 -16.93 10.43 -12.38
C PRO A 11 -18.06 11.09 -13.18
N VAL A 12 -19.24 10.52 -13.13
CA VAL A 12 -20.47 10.99 -13.82
C VAL A 12 -21.57 11.16 -12.78
N GLY A 13 -21.79 12.38 -12.36
CA GLY A 13 -22.77 12.72 -11.33
C GLY A 13 -22.24 13.72 -10.31
N THR A 14 -23.08 14.09 -9.36
CA THR A 14 -22.80 15.14 -8.36
C THR A 14 -22.58 14.61 -6.94
N ARG A 15 -22.92 13.34 -6.69
CA ARG A 15 -22.84 12.72 -5.37
C ARG A 15 -21.97 11.46 -5.42
N VAL A 16 -21.06 11.32 -4.47
CA VAL A 16 -20.17 10.17 -4.38
C VAL A 16 -20.95 8.85 -4.28
N ASP A 17 -22.04 8.84 -3.54
CA ASP A 17 -22.89 7.64 -3.34
C ASP A 17 -23.42 7.05 -4.66
N ASN A 18 -23.62 7.92 -5.66
CA ASN A 18 -24.21 7.54 -6.95
C ASN A 18 -23.14 7.14 -7.99
N VAL A 19 -21.86 7.40 -7.72
CA VAL A 19 -20.78 7.18 -8.67
C VAL A 19 -19.86 6.04 -8.27
N ILE A 20 -20.00 5.49 -7.06
CA ILE A 20 -19.22 4.34 -6.58
C ILE A 20 -19.61 3.09 -7.38
N VAL A 21 -18.61 2.46 -8.00
CA VAL A 21 -18.75 1.18 -8.70
C VAL A 21 -18.41 0.02 -7.76
N LYS A 22 -17.35 0.19 -6.95
CA LYS A 22 -16.90 -0.82 -5.97
C LYS A 22 -16.16 -0.15 -4.83
N PHE A 23 -16.43 -0.58 -3.60
CA PHE A 23 -15.76 -0.17 -2.37
C PHE A 23 -15.81 -1.31 -1.33
N PRO A 24 -14.73 -1.57 -0.58
CA PRO A 24 -13.36 -1.10 -0.84
C PRO A 24 -12.71 -1.85 -2.00
N ILE A 25 -11.64 -1.30 -2.62
CA ILE A 25 -10.87 -1.98 -3.68
C ILE A 25 -9.39 -2.15 -3.37
N ALA A 26 -8.85 -1.36 -2.47
CA ALA A 26 -7.47 -1.45 -1.99
C ALA A 26 -7.30 -0.66 -0.68
N MET A 27 -6.25 -0.98 0.07
CA MET A 27 -5.81 -0.21 1.23
C MET A 27 -4.53 0.55 0.91
N LYS A 28 -4.56 1.89 0.97
CA LYS A 28 -3.36 2.73 0.76
C LYS A 28 -2.34 2.50 1.84
N CYS A 29 -1.11 2.26 1.42
CA CYS A 29 0.06 2.46 2.26
C CYS A 29 1.12 3.28 1.53
N ALA A 30 2.03 3.90 2.27
CA ALA A 30 3.06 4.76 1.70
C ALA A 30 4.41 4.54 2.38
N PHE A 31 5.44 4.51 1.53
CA PHE A 31 6.85 4.40 1.89
C PHE A 31 7.59 5.68 1.47
N GLY A 32 8.86 5.79 1.84
CA GLY A 32 9.73 6.87 1.40
C GLY A 32 9.53 8.21 2.13
N GLU A 33 9.66 9.30 1.38
CA GLU A 33 9.71 10.65 1.96
C GLU A 33 8.38 11.15 2.49
N ASN A 34 7.29 10.87 1.79
CA ASN A 34 5.98 11.41 2.14
C ASN A 34 5.56 11.08 3.58
N PRO A 35 5.58 9.81 4.03
CA PRO A 35 5.27 9.47 5.42
C PRO A 35 6.19 10.15 6.42
N LYS A 36 7.50 10.21 6.14
CA LYS A 36 8.49 10.84 7.01
C LYS A 36 8.20 12.33 7.20
N ARG A 37 7.89 13.04 6.11
CA ARG A 37 7.59 14.47 6.15
C ARG A 37 6.27 14.77 6.86
N CYS A 38 5.21 14.01 6.52
CA CYS A 38 3.87 14.30 7.01
C CYS A 38 3.63 13.84 8.46
N TYR A 39 4.30 12.75 8.88
CA TYR A 39 4.01 12.09 10.15
C TYR A 39 5.21 12.03 11.11
N GLN A 40 6.20 12.91 10.92
CA GLN A 40 7.38 12.97 11.78
C GLN A 40 7.02 13.16 13.26
N LYS A 41 6.10 14.08 13.55
CA LYS A 41 5.61 14.35 14.91
C LYS A 41 4.85 13.16 15.53
N GLN A 42 4.43 12.19 14.70
CA GLN A 42 3.73 10.97 15.12
C GLN A 42 4.67 9.76 15.16
N GLY A 43 5.99 9.99 15.17
CA GLY A 43 7.00 8.95 15.31
C GLY A 43 7.43 8.29 13.99
N ILE A 44 7.04 8.82 12.82
CA ILE A 44 7.52 8.33 11.52
C ILE A 44 8.63 9.26 11.01
N SER A 45 9.83 9.09 11.56
CA SER A 45 11.00 9.94 11.26
C SER A 45 11.98 9.30 10.27
N SER A 46 11.87 8.01 10.02
CA SER A 46 12.76 7.26 9.13
C SER A 46 12.00 6.23 8.30
N ARG A 47 12.66 5.64 7.29
CA ARG A 47 12.12 4.49 6.54
C ARG A 47 11.88 3.28 7.45
N MET A 48 12.78 3.08 8.41
CA MET A 48 12.66 2.00 9.41
C MET A 48 11.43 2.17 10.29
N THR A 49 11.22 3.37 10.86
CA THR A 49 10.04 3.64 11.69
C THR A 49 8.74 3.56 10.89
N ASN A 50 8.77 3.95 9.61
CA ASN A 50 7.61 3.78 8.73
C ASN A 50 7.27 2.30 8.51
N ALA A 51 8.26 1.48 8.20
CA ALA A 51 8.09 0.03 8.03
C ALA A 51 7.58 -0.64 9.32
N ALA A 52 8.13 -0.24 10.49
CA ALA A 52 7.69 -0.73 11.80
C ALA A 52 6.22 -0.38 12.06
N LYS A 53 5.79 0.84 11.76
CA LYS A 53 4.39 1.29 11.94
C LYS A 53 3.41 0.57 11.03
N ILE A 54 3.82 0.20 9.81
CA ILE A 54 2.97 -0.63 8.92
C ILE A 54 2.80 -2.03 9.52
N ARG A 55 3.89 -2.65 9.98
CA ARG A 55 3.83 -3.96 10.65
C ARG A 55 3.00 -3.93 11.93
N GLU A 56 3.16 -2.89 12.75
CA GLU A 56 2.38 -2.68 13.97
C GLU A 56 0.87 -2.68 13.66
N ALA A 57 0.45 -1.93 12.62
CA ALA A 57 -0.94 -1.85 12.23
C ALA A 57 -1.48 -3.21 11.72
N LEU A 58 -0.72 -3.91 10.87
CA LEU A 58 -1.10 -5.23 10.36
C LEU A 58 -1.15 -6.29 11.46
N ASN A 59 -0.18 -6.30 12.39
CA ASN A 59 -0.20 -7.20 13.54
C ASN A 59 -1.39 -6.93 14.47
N LYS A 60 -1.69 -5.65 14.74
CA LYS A 60 -2.85 -5.27 15.54
C LYS A 60 -4.15 -5.76 14.91
N ALA A 61 -4.31 -5.57 13.62
CA ALA A 61 -5.47 -6.04 12.88
C ALA A 61 -5.57 -7.58 12.86
N LYS A 62 -4.43 -8.29 12.74
CA LYS A 62 -4.38 -9.75 12.81
C LYS A 62 -4.84 -10.28 14.17
N VAL A 63 -4.37 -9.66 15.27
CA VAL A 63 -4.81 -10.02 16.63
C VAL A 63 -6.29 -9.69 16.85
N TYR A 64 -6.75 -8.55 16.33
CA TYR A 64 -8.15 -8.14 16.41
C TYR A 64 -9.06 -9.11 15.66
N LYS A 65 -8.72 -9.48 14.43
CA LYS A 65 -9.43 -10.48 13.62
C LYS A 65 -9.53 -11.83 14.34
N ALA A 66 -8.41 -12.32 14.90
CA ALA A 66 -8.38 -13.57 15.64
C ALA A 66 -9.31 -13.57 16.87
N LYS A 67 -9.46 -12.42 17.54
CA LYS A 67 -10.42 -12.28 18.65
C LYS A 67 -11.87 -12.34 18.18
N ILE A 68 -12.21 -11.74 17.04
CA ILE A 68 -13.54 -11.83 16.44
C ILE A 68 -13.84 -13.29 16.08
N GLU A 69 -12.92 -13.97 15.41
CA GLU A 69 -13.06 -15.37 15.02
C GLU A 69 -13.25 -16.29 16.23
N ALA A 70 -12.49 -16.05 17.30
CA ALA A 70 -12.60 -16.81 18.55
C ALA A 70 -13.90 -16.56 19.31
N ALA A 71 -14.51 -15.37 19.17
CA ALA A 71 -15.80 -15.05 19.79
C ALA A 71 -16.96 -15.80 19.12
N GLY A 72 -16.87 -16.09 17.81
CA GLY A 72 -17.94 -16.71 17.04
C GLY A 72 -19.24 -15.94 17.20
N ASP A 73 -20.32 -16.63 17.57
CA ASP A 73 -21.64 -16.05 17.77
C ASP A 73 -21.85 -15.43 19.16
N ASP A 74 -20.84 -15.49 20.05
CA ASP A 74 -20.92 -14.95 21.40
C ASP A 74 -20.58 -13.47 21.44
N ALA A 75 -21.60 -12.62 21.33
CA ALA A 75 -21.44 -11.17 21.35
C ALA A 75 -20.73 -10.62 22.60
N SER A 76 -20.78 -11.34 23.74
CA SER A 76 -20.14 -10.92 24.98
C SER A 76 -18.60 -11.04 24.95
N LYS A 77 -18.06 -11.84 24.00
CA LYS A 77 -16.63 -12.07 23.80
C LYS A 77 -16.03 -11.23 22.68
N LEU A 78 -16.84 -10.48 21.94
CA LEU A 78 -16.32 -9.62 20.88
C LEU A 78 -15.38 -8.55 21.46
N PRO A 79 -14.26 -8.28 20.77
CA PRO A 79 -13.38 -7.19 21.15
C PRO A 79 -14.10 -5.83 20.98
N ALA A 80 -13.66 -4.82 21.74
CA ALA A 80 -14.12 -3.46 21.51
C ALA A 80 -13.84 -3.06 20.06
N TYR A 81 -14.81 -2.37 19.43
CA TYR A 81 -14.71 -1.96 18.04
C TYR A 81 -13.46 -1.09 17.79
N ASP A 82 -12.65 -1.49 16.82
CA ASP A 82 -11.47 -0.75 16.37
C ASP A 82 -11.54 -0.51 14.86
N GLN A 83 -12.01 0.67 14.47
CA GLN A 83 -12.20 1.06 13.07
C GLN A 83 -10.95 0.86 12.21
N LYS A 84 -9.74 1.07 12.77
CA LYS A 84 -8.49 0.91 12.02
C LYS A 84 -8.18 -0.55 11.73
N SER A 85 -8.44 -1.43 12.69
CA SER A 85 -8.28 -2.87 12.51
C SER A 85 -9.36 -3.44 11.60
N GLU A 86 -10.63 -3.01 11.75
CA GLU A 86 -11.73 -3.40 10.84
C GLU A 86 -11.39 -3.10 9.38
N ALA A 87 -10.88 -1.91 9.09
CA ALA A 87 -10.52 -1.49 7.73
C ALA A 87 -9.38 -2.35 7.12
N LEU A 88 -8.59 -3.07 7.93
CA LEU A 88 -7.53 -3.96 7.50
C LEU A 88 -7.95 -5.43 7.38
N ILE A 89 -9.10 -5.82 7.91
CA ILE A 89 -9.61 -7.20 7.78
C ILE A 89 -9.71 -7.63 6.31
N PRO A 90 -10.27 -6.84 5.39
CA PRO A 90 -10.33 -7.22 3.98
C PRO A 90 -8.95 -7.45 3.33
N VAL A 91 -7.90 -6.76 3.80
CA VAL A 91 -6.53 -7.02 3.36
C VAL A 91 -6.04 -8.37 3.85
N LEU A 92 -6.28 -8.69 5.13
CA LEU A 92 -5.89 -9.97 5.74
C LEU A 92 -6.69 -11.15 5.19
N ASN A 93 -7.89 -10.90 4.67
CA ASN A 93 -8.74 -11.89 4.01
C ASN A 93 -8.43 -12.05 2.51
N HIS A 94 -7.45 -11.33 1.96
CA HIS A 94 -7.14 -11.29 0.53
C HIS A 94 -8.27 -10.77 -0.38
N GLU A 95 -9.23 -10.04 0.17
CA GLU A 95 -10.33 -9.44 -0.59
C GLU A 95 -9.87 -8.19 -1.35
N ILE A 96 -8.92 -7.45 -0.77
CA ILE A 96 -8.29 -6.27 -1.37
C ILE A 96 -6.78 -6.27 -1.12
N PRO A 97 -5.95 -5.73 -2.05
CA PRO A 97 -4.51 -5.59 -1.84
C PRO A 97 -4.14 -4.36 -1.00
N LEU A 98 -2.92 -4.38 -0.47
CA LEU A 98 -2.19 -3.16 -0.14
C LEU A 98 -1.80 -2.44 -1.44
N LYS A 99 -2.07 -1.14 -1.53
CA LYS A 99 -1.67 -0.28 -2.64
C LYS A 99 -0.55 0.64 -2.16
N ALA A 100 0.69 0.27 -2.49
CA ALA A 100 1.90 0.84 -1.91
C ALA A 100 2.51 1.93 -2.78
N HIS A 101 2.54 3.17 -2.27
CA HIS A 101 3.35 4.24 -2.81
C HIS A 101 4.82 3.99 -2.47
N ALA A 102 5.66 3.80 -3.49
CA ALA A 102 7.10 3.63 -3.35
C ALA A 102 7.82 4.11 -4.61
N HIS A 103 8.85 4.94 -4.44
CA HIS A 103 9.67 5.46 -5.53
C HIS A 103 11.01 4.73 -5.65
N GLN A 104 11.75 4.64 -4.54
CA GLN A 104 13.09 4.09 -4.51
C GLN A 104 13.10 2.57 -4.39
N ALA A 105 14.12 1.94 -4.94
CA ALA A 105 14.30 0.48 -4.95
C ALA A 105 14.21 -0.14 -3.55
N ASN A 106 14.83 0.48 -2.55
CA ASN A 106 14.79 0.02 -1.15
C ASN A 106 13.38 0.09 -0.54
N ASP A 107 12.59 1.11 -0.88
CA ASP A 107 11.20 1.26 -0.44
C ASP A 107 10.28 0.25 -1.14
N ILE A 108 10.51 0.00 -2.44
CA ILE A 108 9.80 -1.02 -3.24
C ILE A 108 10.03 -2.41 -2.63
N PHE A 109 11.29 -2.80 -2.40
CA PHE A 109 11.60 -4.10 -1.76
C PHE A 109 11.08 -4.19 -0.33
N THR A 110 11.01 -3.09 0.42
CA THR A 110 10.43 -3.08 1.75
C THR A 110 8.92 -3.33 1.71
N ALA A 111 8.22 -2.75 0.73
CA ALA A 111 6.80 -3.01 0.52
C ALA A 111 6.54 -4.47 0.16
N ILE A 112 7.30 -5.04 -0.78
CA ILE A 112 7.23 -6.45 -1.18
C ILE A 112 7.49 -7.37 0.02
N ARG A 113 8.54 -7.10 0.79
CA ARG A 113 8.88 -7.90 1.98
C ARG A 113 7.75 -7.91 3.01
N ILE A 114 7.15 -6.76 3.31
CA ILE A 114 6.04 -6.68 4.26
C ILE A 114 4.81 -7.43 3.73
N ALA A 115 4.48 -7.29 2.46
CA ALA A 115 3.37 -8.03 1.87
C ALA A 115 3.57 -9.54 1.97
N LYS A 116 4.77 -10.05 1.66
CA LYS A 116 5.14 -11.46 1.82
C LYS A 116 5.10 -11.92 3.28
N GLU A 117 5.59 -11.11 4.22
CA GLU A 117 5.62 -11.41 5.66
C GLU A 117 4.21 -11.63 6.23
N PHE A 118 3.23 -10.86 5.74
CA PHE A 118 1.84 -10.98 6.16
C PHE A 118 0.98 -11.85 5.24
N GLY A 119 1.54 -12.32 4.13
CA GLY A 119 0.83 -13.09 3.12
C GLY A 119 -0.27 -12.31 2.42
N VAL A 120 -0.18 -10.99 2.27
CA VAL A 120 -1.24 -10.15 1.70
C VAL A 120 -0.95 -9.74 0.26
N GLY A 121 -2.01 -9.44 -0.50
CA GLY A 121 -1.89 -8.92 -1.85
C GLY A 121 -1.23 -7.53 -1.87
N LEU A 122 -0.47 -7.24 -2.94
CA LEU A 122 0.24 -5.98 -3.11
C LEU A 122 0.10 -5.47 -4.55
N THR A 123 -0.09 -4.16 -4.68
CA THR A 123 0.14 -3.40 -5.89
C THR A 123 1.12 -2.26 -5.60
N LEU A 124 1.96 -1.91 -6.56
CA LEU A 124 2.96 -0.86 -6.40
C LEU A 124 2.61 0.36 -7.23
N GLU A 125 2.76 1.54 -6.64
CA GLU A 125 2.55 2.83 -7.30
C GLU A 125 3.85 3.59 -7.44
N HIS A 126 3.97 4.31 -8.55
CA HIS A 126 5.10 5.14 -8.96
C HIS A 126 6.28 4.33 -9.50
N VAL A 127 6.89 3.48 -8.69
CA VAL A 127 7.97 2.55 -9.08
C VAL A 127 9.09 3.29 -9.85
N THR A 128 9.45 4.49 -9.37
CA THR A 128 10.35 5.42 -10.09
C THR A 128 11.71 4.81 -10.41
N GLU A 129 12.29 4.05 -9.49
CA GLU A 129 13.54 3.32 -9.68
C GLU A 129 13.34 1.88 -10.18
N GLY A 130 12.14 1.54 -10.68
CA GLY A 130 11.84 0.19 -11.17
C GLY A 130 12.74 -0.29 -12.29
N HIS A 131 13.19 0.62 -13.18
CA HIS A 131 14.14 0.30 -14.24
C HIS A 131 15.50 -0.18 -13.72
N MET A 132 15.88 0.21 -12.50
CA MET A 132 17.14 -0.19 -11.86
C MET A 132 17.08 -1.60 -11.26
N ILE A 133 15.89 -2.13 -11.04
CA ILE A 133 15.62 -3.41 -10.37
C ILE A 133 14.64 -4.28 -11.17
N VAL A 134 14.61 -4.08 -12.47
CA VAL A 134 13.61 -4.69 -13.37
C VAL A 134 13.61 -6.21 -13.32
N ASP A 135 14.77 -6.85 -13.29
CA ASP A 135 14.89 -8.31 -13.25
C ASP A 135 14.30 -8.91 -11.95
N GLU A 136 14.38 -8.16 -10.86
CA GLU A 136 13.79 -8.58 -9.58
C GLU A 136 12.27 -8.35 -9.58
N LEU A 137 11.82 -7.22 -10.11
CA LEU A 137 10.38 -6.91 -10.19
C LEU A 137 9.63 -7.89 -11.10
N ALA A 138 10.23 -8.28 -12.22
CA ALA A 138 9.63 -9.25 -13.14
C ALA A 138 9.35 -10.60 -12.45
N LYS A 139 10.22 -11.04 -11.54
CA LYS A 139 10.03 -12.27 -10.76
C LYS A 139 8.86 -12.18 -9.77
N GLU A 140 8.52 -10.98 -9.32
CA GLU A 140 7.46 -10.77 -8.35
C GLU A 140 6.05 -10.81 -8.96
N ASN A 141 5.93 -10.57 -10.27
CA ASN A 141 4.66 -10.60 -11.01
C ASN A 141 3.55 -9.78 -10.34
N LEU A 142 3.87 -8.54 -9.92
CA LEU A 142 2.97 -7.64 -9.21
C LEU A 142 2.34 -6.63 -10.17
N PRO A 143 1.08 -6.24 -9.97
CA PRO A 143 0.50 -5.11 -10.68
C PRO A 143 1.22 -3.80 -10.33
N LEU A 144 1.66 -3.06 -11.36
CA LEU A 144 2.39 -1.81 -11.24
C LEU A 144 1.59 -0.64 -11.85
N ALA A 145 1.48 0.47 -11.13
CA ALA A 145 0.99 1.75 -11.64
C ALA A 145 2.16 2.72 -11.71
N VAL A 146 2.82 2.78 -12.87
CA VAL A 146 4.09 3.51 -13.06
C VAL A 146 3.86 4.97 -13.40
N GLY A 147 4.54 5.87 -12.70
CA GLY A 147 4.50 7.30 -12.98
C GLY A 147 4.27 8.19 -11.76
N PRO A 148 4.30 9.55 -11.97
CA PRO A 148 4.55 10.25 -13.23
C PRO A 148 6.02 10.15 -13.66
N THR A 149 6.26 9.98 -14.96
CA THR A 149 7.60 9.85 -15.54
C THR A 149 8.10 11.16 -16.16
N PHE A 150 7.19 12.05 -16.53
CA PHE A 150 7.50 13.37 -17.08
C PHE A 150 7.64 14.43 -15.97
N GLY A 151 8.25 15.56 -16.34
CA GLY A 151 8.51 16.68 -15.43
C GLY A 151 9.81 16.53 -14.61
N HIS A 152 10.12 17.56 -13.81
CA HIS A 152 11.35 17.58 -12.99
C HIS A 152 11.22 16.75 -11.70
N ALA A 153 12.35 16.40 -11.12
CA ALA A 153 12.41 15.74 -9.82
C ALA A 153 12.16 16.79 -8.70
N SER A 154 10.94 16.79 -8.17
CA SER A 154 10.53 17.75 -7.12
C SER A 154 10.99 17.37 -5.72
N LYS A 155 11.56 16.19 -5.52
CA LYS A 155 12.05 15.65 -4.26
C LYS A 155 13.16 14.61 -4.50
N PHE A 156 13.97 14.35 -3.48
CA PHE A 156 15.14 13.47 -3.60
C PHE A 156 14.80 12.07 -4.11
N GLU A 157 13.72 11.45 -3.65
CA GLU A 157 13.33 10.11 -4.08
C GLU A 157 12.92 9.99 -5.57
N LEU A 158 12.91 11.13 -6.30
CA LEU A 158 12.67 11.20 -7.75
C LEU A 158 13.94 11.46 -8.56
N GLN A 159 15.12 11.52 -7.93
CA GLN A 159 16.38 11.88 -8.62
C GLN A 159 16.72 10.98 -9.80
N ASN A 160 16.38 9.70 -9.74
CA ASN A 160 16.61 8.71 -10.77
C ASN A 160 15.42 8.51 -11.71
N LYS A 161 14.47 9.47 -11.70
CA LYS A 161 13.31 9.39 -12.57
C LYS A 161 13.70 9.48 -14.04
N THR A 162 13.19 8.57 -14.85
CA THR A 162 13.30 8.59 -16.31
C THR A 162 11.96 8.24 -16.96
N TRP A 163 11.73 8.83 -18.13
CA TRP A 163 10.57 8.54 -18.95
C TRP A 163 10.62 7.13 -19.57
N GLU A 164 11.77 6.47 -19.58
CA GLU A 164 11.98 5.12 -20.11
C GLU A 164 11.47 4.01 -19.18
N THR A 165 11.30 4.31 -17.88
CA THR A 165 10.90 3.31 -16.87
C THR A 165 9.70 2.45 -17.29
N PRO A 166 8.57 2.99 -17.80
CA PRO A 166 7.44 2.16 -18.20
C PRO A 166 7.77 1.20 -19.33
N GLY A 167 8.55 1.66 -20.33
CA GLY A 167 8.97 0.83 -21.45
C GLY A 167 9.91 -0.30 -21.05
N ILE A 168 10.83 -0.03 -20.13
CA ILE A 168 11.76 -1.05 -19.60
C ILE A 168 10.98 -2.13 -18.82
N LEU A 169 10.08 -1.71 -17.92
CA LEU A 169 9.24 -2.64 -17.16
C LEU A 169 8.35 -3.49 -18.05
N ALA A 170 7.67 -2.87 -19.03
CA ALA A 170 6.81 -3.59 -19.96
C ALA A 170 7.56 -4.63 -20.80
N LYS A 171 8.78 -4.30 -21.28
CA LYS A 171 9.64 -5.25 -22.02
C LYS A 171 10.07 -6.43 -21.17
N ALA A 172 10.20 -6.26 -19.87
CA ALA A 172 10.55 -7.33 -18.93
C ALA A 172 9.34 -8.17 -18.49
N GLY A 173 8.13 -7.83 -18.92
CA GLY A 173 6.91 -8.56 -18.57
C GLY A 173 6.29 -8.11 -17.25
N CYS A 174 6.63 -6.92 -16.75
CA CYS A 174 6.02 -6.32 -15.55
C CYS A 174 4.69 -5.65 -15.86
#